data_130bff202067aa7931551712fbeceb19
#
_entry.id   130bff202067aa7931551712fbeceb19
#
_cell.length_a   1.000
_cell.length_b   1.000
_cell.length_c   1.000
_cell.angle_alpha   90.00
_cell.angle_beta   90.00
_cell.angle_gamma   90.00
#
_symmetry.space_group_name_H-M   'P 1'
#
loop_
_entity.id
_entity.type
_entity.pdbx_description
1 polymer ?
#
loop_
_entity_poly.entity_id
_entity_poly.type
_entity_poly.pdbx_seq_one_letter_code
_entity_poly.pdbx_strand_id
1 'polypeptide(L)'
;MRFAVLDSNIAVRSSKTPFPRRFVWAITLCVAAGCSQLIDPNVPEPIRPMIEPLLGRPYLLYRPSGYDRDSGWPLIVVCHSSFPDSPNRQIRERTQLAESHGFLVAAPKLTGVASRFPPASDRQRSLQSEDERRIIATVRHVQAGHNISEDRIFIHGWSGGAYAALYAALRNPDRFRAVSLIQPRFDPDSFVDVGKIIDRHQPVLVHYNSGDALSGKHATRCVQWLRSHHADVRDDPLGPALRSDAPRAVEFFERVIRKDPWIRIRAFPRSTDNPFEMQFKLKCSHVPTGYSWEFGDGDVSSAAEPIHIYARPGTYRVTVTVDDADRRTQSRSIQLTVPQAFLQPVPAMSPND
;
A
#
# COMPACT_ATOMS: atom_id res chain seq x y z
N MET A 1 44.81 -56.27 -12.02
CA MET A 1 45.94 -55.49 -12.55
C MET A 1 45.94 -54.20 -11.78
N ARG A 2 46.65 -54.06 -10.73
CA ARG A 2 48.11 -53.80 -10.46
C ARG A 2 48.55 -52.46 -11.04
N PHE A 3 48.89 -51.56 -10.05
CA PHE A 3 49.99 -50.62 -9.93
C PHE A 3 49.74 -49.19 -10.48
N ALA A 4 50.22 -48.08 -9.90
CA ALA A 4 51.21 -47.87 -8.83
C ALA A 4 51.00 -46.48 -8.18
N VAL A 5 51.45 -46.37 -6.92
CA VAL A 5 51.68 -45.21 -6.11
C VAL A 5 53.01 -44.55 -6.57
N LEU A 6 53.10 -43.24 -6.52
CA LEU A 6 54.41 -42.54 -6.37
C LEU A 6 54.25 -41.33 -5.47
N ASP A 7 54.87 -41.50 -4.29
CA ASP A 7 55.29 -40.43 -3.37
C ASP A 7 56.42 -39.59 -3.95
N SER A 8 56.46 -38.32 -3.65
CA SER A 8 57.73 -37.59 -3.55
C SER A 8 57.63 -36.39 -2.61
N ASN A 9 58.22 -36.59 -1.42
CA ASN A 9 58.65 -35.58 -0.47
C ASN A 9 59.66 -34.61 -1.09
N ILE A 10 59.56 -33.32 -0.84
CA ILE A 10 60.68 -32.38 -0.88
C ILE A 10 60.65 -31.51 0.37
N ALA A 11 61.80 -31.45 1.01
CA ALA A 11 62.10 -30.97 2.33
C ALA A 11 62.22 -29.43 2.41
N VAL A 12 61.91 -28.98 3.60
CA VAL A 12 62.13 -27.63 4.15
C VAL A 12 63.60 -27.27 4.23
N ARG A 13 63.95 -26.04 3.83
CA ARG A 13 65.18 -25.36 4.35
C ARG A 13 64.81 -24.01 4.96
N SER A 14 65.06 -23.98 6.28
CA SER A 14 65.11 -22.79 7.13
C SER A 14 66.37 -21.97 6.85
N SER A 15 66.21 -20.63 6.71
CA SER A 15 67.34 -19.71 6.94
C SER A 15 66.84 -18.54 7.80
N LYS A 16 67.44 -18.50 9.02
CA LYS A 16 67.35 -17.38 9.98
C LYS A 16 68.40 -16.32 9.58
N THR A 17 68.01 -15.05 9.59
CA THR A 17 68.89 -13.92 9.84
C THR A 17 68.15 -12.79 10.59
N PRO A 18 68.85 -11.98 11.43
CA PRO A 18 68.24 -11.35 12.59
C PRO A 18 67.89 -9.87 12.40
N PHE A 19 67.05 -9.38 13.27
CA PHE A 19 66.63 -7.98 13.44
C PHE A 19 67.80 -7.02 13.77
N PRO A 20 67.56 -5.71 13.49
CA PRO A 20 67.78 -4.73 14.56
C PRO A 20 66.55 -3.87 14.86
N ARG A 21 66.32 -3.73 16.14
CA ARG A 21 65.39 -2.79 16.77
C ARG A 21 65.83 -1.35 16.50
N ARG A 22 64.88 -0.53 15.98
CA ARG A 22 64.87 0.92 16.28
C ARG A 22 63.44 1.31 16.55
N PHE A 23 63.16 1.71 17.76
CA PHE A 23 61.97 2.39 18.20
C PHE A 23 61.91 3.76 17.58
N VAL A 24 60.81 4.04 16.83
CA VAL A 24 60.39 5.40 16.52
C VAL A 24 58.93 5.48 16.90
N TRP A 25 58.64 6.26 17.91
CA TRP A 25 57.29 6.66 18.25
C TRP A 25 56.78 7.59 17.12
N ALA A 26 55.87 7.09 16.28
CA ALA A 26 55.04 7.92 15.44
C ALA A 26 53.65 8.00 16.07
N ILE A 27 53.34 9.15 16.60
CA ILE A 27 51.98 9.54 16.99
C ILE A 27 51.17 9.58 15.72
N THR A 28 50.37 8.54 15.46
CA THR A 28 49.42 8.55 14.37
C THR A 28 48.17 9.27 14.86
N LEU A 29 48.03 10.50 14.40
CA LEU A 29 46.81 11.27 14.46
C LEU A 29 45.76 10.48 13.67
N CYS A 30 44.84 9.77 14.34
CA CYS A 30 43.65 9.25 13.72
C CYS A 30 42.71 10.41 13.37
N VAL A 31 42.88 10.95 12.19
CA VAL A 31 41.84 11.71 11.52
C VAL A 31 40.73 10.72 11.28
N ALA A 32 39.63 10.87 12.02
CA ALA A 32 38.37 10.19 11.73
C ALA A 32 37.84 10.71 10.38
N ALA A 33 38.39 10.19 9.29
CA ALA A 33 37.76 10.26 8.00
C ALA A 33 36.47 9.43 8.12
N GLY A 34 35.35 10.11 8.26
CA GLY A 34 34.06 9.49 8.08
C GLY A 34 34.07 8.80 6.71
N CYS A 35 34.11 7.46 6.71
CA CYS A 35 33.80 6.70 5.52
C CYS A 35 32.33 6.99 5.18
N SER A 36 32.09 8.05 4.44
CA SER A 36 30.94 8.09 3.54
C SER A 36 31.20 6.95 2.56
N GLN A 37 30.63 5.79 2.81
CA GLN A 37 30.54 4.74 1.80
C GLN A 37 29.93 5.43 0.58
N LEU A 38 30.73 5.56 -0.48
CA LEU A 38 30.22 5.90 -1.79
C LEU A 38 29.21 4.81 -2.13
N ILE A 39 27.93 5.13 -1.95
CA ILE A 39 26.84 4.23 -2.30
C ILE A 39 26.90 4.14 -3.82
N ASP A 40 27.24 2.96 -4.34
CA ASP A 40 27.15 2.70 -5.77
C ASP A 40 25.66 2.81 -6.14
N PRO A 41 25.25 3.78 -6.97
CA PRO A 41 23.84 3.95 -7.31
C PRO A 41 23.25 2.78 -8.10
N ASN A 42 24.10 1.83 -8.56
CA ASN A 42 23.65 0.63 -9.27
C ASN A 42 23.45 -0.58 -8.35
N VAL A 43 23.81 -0.48 -7.07
CA VAL A 43 23.62 -1.57 -6.11
C VAL A 43 22.38 -1.28 -5.28
N PRO A 44 21.32 -2.11 -5.40
CA PRO A 44 20.11 -1.95 -4.59
C PRO A 44 20.42 -1.91 -3.09
N GLU A 45 19.80 -0.99 -2.36
CA GLU A 45 19.89 -0.96 -0.91
C GLU A 45 19.43 -2.30 -0.29
N PRO A 46 19.99 -2.72 0.86
CA PRO A 46 19.54 -3.93 1.51
C PRO A 46 18.10 -3.80 2.01
N ILE A 47 17.36 -4.90 1.95
CA ILE A 47 16.03 -4.99 2.56
C ILE A 47 16.20 -4.86 4.08
N ARG A 48 15.49 -3.92 4.70
CA ARG A 48 15.58 -3.61 6.12
C ARG A 48 14.42 -4.26 6.88
N PRO A 49 14.69 -5.07 7.91
CA PRO A 49 13.65 -5.49 8.85
C PRO A 49 13.27 -4.30 9.74
N MET A 50 11.98 -4.04 9.85
CA MET A 50 11.41 -2.94 10.62
C MET A 50 10.33 -3.48 11.56
N ILE A 51 10.07 -2.75 12.64
CA ILE A 51 8.94 -2.99 13.55
C ILE A 51 8.12 -1.70 13.58
N GLU A 52 6.86 -1.76 13.19
CA GLU A 52 5.99 -0.61 13.34
C GLU A 52 5.56 -0.45 14.81
N PRO A 53 5.57 0.79 15.34
CA PRO A 53 5.47 1.00 16.78
C PRO A 53 4.04 0.86 17.35
N LEU A 54 3.00 0.99 16.51
CA LEU A 54 1.61 1.02 16.98
C LEU A 54 1.13 -0.36 17.48
N LEU A 55 1.44 -1.42 16.74
CA LEU A 55 1.05 -2.80 17.04
C LEU A 55 2.24 -3.68 17.40
N GLY A 56 3.48 -3.14 17.31
CA GLY A 56 4.73 -3.88 17.52
C GLY A 56 4.94 -5.00 16.49
N ARG A 57 4.48 -4.83 15.24
CA ARG A 57 4.51 -5.89 14.24
C ARG A 57 5.64 -5.72 13.24
N PRO A 58 6.32 -6.82 12.86
CA PRO A 58 7.43 -6.77 11.93
C PRO A 58 6.94 -6.60 10.48
N TYR A 59 7.71 -5.84 9.72
CA TYR A 59 7.61 -5.75 8.27
C TYR A 59 8.99 -5.59 7.64
N LEU A 60 9.09 -5.78 6.35
CA LEU A 60 10.30 -5.53 5.58
C LEU A 60 10.13 -4.27 4.75
N LEU A 61 11.16 -3.46 4.66
CA LEU A 61 11.19 -2.24 3.85
C LEU A 61 12.34 -2.29 2.86
N TYR A 62 12.05 -2.03 1.62
CA TYR A 62 13.02 -1.71 0.57
C TYR A 62 12.88 -0.25 0.18
N ARG A 63 13.99 0.45 0.08
CA ARG A 63 14.08 1.83 -0.36
C ARG A 63 15.05 1.90 -1.53
N PRO A 64 14.69 2.49 -2.68
CA PRO A 64 15.59 2.65 -3.81
C PRO A 64 16.84 3.46 -3.45
N SER A 65 17.95 3.15 -4.08
CA SER A 65 19.24 3.84 -3.84
C SER A 65 19.18 5.34 -4.15
N GLY A 66 18.38 5.72 -5.15
CA GLY A 66 18.14 7.11 -5.53
C GLY A 66 17.13 7.88 -4.67
N TYR A 67 16.66 7.30 -3.54
CA TYR A 67 15.70 7.97 -2.69
C TYR A 67 16.24 9.28 -2.10
N ASP A 68 15.48 10.35 -2.26
CA ASP A 68 15.68 11.62 -1.58
C ASP A 68 14.45 11.98 -0.71
N ARG A 69 14.62 12.89 0.24
CA ARG A 69 13.53 13.32 1.13
C ARG A 69 12.73 14.50 0.60
N ASP A 70 13.21 15.15 -0.43
CA ASP A 70 12.60 16.37 -0.97
C ASP A 70 11.49 16.00 -1.97
N SER A 71 11.63 14.86 -2.62
CA SER A 71 10.65 14.33 -3.56
C SER A 71 9.62 13.42 -2.89
N GLY A 72 8.36 13.52 -3.32
CA GLY A 72 7.31 12.61 -2.89
C GLY A 72 7.39 11.26 -3.64
N TRP A 73 7.69 10.18 -2.92
CA TRP A 73 7.91 8.85 -3.51
C TRP A 73 6.68 7.96 -3.49
N PRO A 74 6.46 7.12 -4.50
CA PRO A 74 5.41 6.12 -4.48
C PRO A 74 5.78 4.94 -3.57
N LEU A 75 4.77 4.34 -2.94
CA LEU A 75 4.89 3.18 -2.07
C LEU A 75 4.05 2.02 -2.59
N ILE A 76 4.64 0.83 -2.70
CA ILE A 76 3.91 -0.41 -2.92
C ILE A 76 3.92 -1.23 -1.63
N VAL A 77 2.74 -1.54 -1.09
CA VAL A 77 2.59 -2.51 -0.01
C VAL A 77 2.35 -3.89 -0.61
N VAL A 78 3.18 -4.87 -0.27
CA VAL A 78 3.08 -6.23 -0.81
C VAL A 78 2.60 -7.22 0.23
N CYS A 79 1.50 -7.88 -0.05
CA CYS A 79 0.84 -8.86 0.80
C CYS A 79 1.20 -10.28 0.34
N HIS A 80 1.96 -10.99 1.18
CA HIS A 80 2.37 -12.37 0.92
C HIS A 80 1.23 -13.36 1.17
N SER A 81 1.35 -14.55 0.60
CA SER A 81 0.47 -15.68 0.86
C SER A 81 1.02 -16.61 1.96
N SER A 82 0.39 -17.78 2.13
CA SER A 82 0.88 -18.84 2.99
C SER A 82 2.14 -19.51 2.41
N PHE A 83 2.84 -20.27 3.27
CA PHE A 83 4.01 -21.04 2.85
C PHE A 83 3.74 -21.83 1.53
N PRO A 84 4.70 -21.86 0.58
CA PRO A 84 6.09 -21.40 0.65
C PRO A 84 6.31 -19.90 0.41
N ASP A 85 5.27 -19.10 0.25
CA ASP A 85 5.38 -17.66 0.11
C ASP A 85 5.67 -16.96 1.46
N SER A 86 6.26 -15.77 1.41
CA SER A 86 6.66 -15.01 2.60
C SER A 86 6.88 -13.54 2.26
N PRO A 87 6.92 -12.63 3.27
CA PRO A 87 7.31 -11.24 3.04
C PRO A 87 8.67 -11.11 2.36
N ASN A 88 9.64 -11.95 2.75
CA ASN A 88 10.99 -11.98 2.15
C ASN A 88 10.97 -12.29 0.67
N ARG A 89 10.19 -13.29 0.25
CA ARG A 89 10.07 -13.66 -1.15
C ARG A 89 9.42 -12.52 -1.94
N GLN A 90 8.30 -12.03 -1.46
CA GLN A 90 7.52 -11.00 -2.13
C GLN A 90 8.31 -9.70 -2.33
N ILE A 91 9.10 -9.27 -1.32
CA ILE A 91 9.88 -8.05 -1.45
C ILE A 91 11.08 -8.24 -2.36
N ARG A 92 11.79 -9.39 -2.28
CA ARG A 92 12.97 -9.67 -3.14
C ARG A 92 12.65 -9.73 -4.62
N GLU A 93 11.52 -10.30 -4.99
CA GLU A 93 11.06 -10.37 -6.38
C GLU A 93 10.79 -8.98 -6.97
N ARG A 94 10.68 -7.94 -6.14
CA ARG A 94 10.33 -6.57 -6.53
C ARG A 94 11.44 -5.55 -6.36
N THR A 95 12.56 -5.90 -5.70
CA THR A 95 13.64 -4.93 -5.44
C THR A 95 14.22 -4.34 -6.73
N GLN A 96 14.50 -5.17 -7.73
CA GLN A 96 15.06 -4.69 -8.99
C GLN A 96 14.09 -3.78 -9.75
N LEU A 97 12.79 -4.11 -9.75
CA LEU A 97 11.76 -3.26 -10.35
C LEU A 97 11.57 -1.98 -9.55
N ALA A 98 11.56 -2.08 -8.23
CA ALA A 98 11.45 -0.93 -7.34
C ALA A 98 12.63 0.03 -7.52
N GLU A 99 13.85 -0.49 -7.72
CA GLU A 99 15.03 0.30 -8.02
C GLU A 99 14.89 1.03 -9.35
N SER A 100 14.54 0.31 -10.42
CA SER A 100 14.48 0.88 -11.78
C SER A 100 13.29 1.83 -12.00
N HIS A 101 12.22 1.67 -11.24
CA HIS A 101 10.98 2.46 -11.38
C HIS A 101 10.74 3.47 -10.24
N GLY A 102 11.63 3.52 -9.25
CA GLY A 102 11.55 4.49 -8.17
C GLY A 102 10.40 4.27 -7.18
N PHE A 103 10.17 3.04 -6.73
CA PHE A 103 9.16 2.72 -5.71
C PHE A 103 9.79 2.30 -4.39
N LEU A 104 9.27 2.80 -3.26
CA LEU A 104 9.49 2.10 -1.99
C LEU A 104 8.59 0.85 -1.96
N VAL A 105 9.07 -0.22 -1.33
CA VAL A 105 8.28 -1.45 -1.14
C VAL A 105 8.25 -1.83 0.33
N ALA A 106 7.06 -2.02 0.88
CA ALA A 106 6.86 -2.49 2.25
C ALA A 106 6.11 -3.83 2.26
N ALA A 107 6.62 -4.79 3.02
CA ALA A 107 6.05 -6.13 3.12
C ALA A 107 5.71 -6.46 4.58
N PRO A 108 4.48 -6.19 5.06
CA PRO A 108 4.04 -6.55 6.40
C PRO A 108 3.95 -8.08 6.55
N LYS A 109 4.27 -8.58 7.75
CA LYS A 109 4.04 -9.99 8.10
C LYS A 109 2.56 -10.18 8.46
N LEU A 110 1.83 -10.87 7.58
CA LEU A 110 0.41 -11.17 7.74
C LEU A 110 0.20 -12.53 8.42
N THR A 111 -0.93 -12.70 9.06
CA THR A 111 -1.30 -13.94 9.79
C THR A 111 -2.55 -14.60 9.25
N GLY A 112 -3.52 -13.85 8.75
CA GLY A 112 -4.75 -14.38 8.17
C GLY A 112 -4.56 -15.16 6.88
N VAL A 113 -3.44 -14.94 6.21
CA VAL A 113 -3.05 -15.63 4.97
C VAL A 113 -2.54 -17.06 5.17
N ALA A 114 -2.18 -17.43 6.41
CA ALA A 114 -1.60 -18.75 6.74
C ALA A 114 -2.64 -19.87 6.88
N SER A 115 -3.92 -19.54 6.97
CA SER A 115 -4.99 -20.53 7.12
C SER A 115 -5.41 -21.11 5.77
N ARG A 116 -5.92 -22.35 5.77
CA ARG A 116 -6.72 -22.83 4.64
C ARG A 116 -7.78 -21.76 4.38
N PHE A 117 -7.93 -21.37 3.12
CA PHE A 117 -8.94 -20.38 2.76
C PHE A 117 -10.31 -20.98 3.05
N PRO A 118 -10.92 -20.68 4.20
CA PRO A 118 -12.18 -21.26 4.60
C PRO A 118 -13.33 -20.44 4.03
N PRO A 119 -14.54 -20.97 4.09
CA PRO A 119 -15.72 -20.14 4.02
C PRO A 119 -15.69 -19.05 5.11
N ALA A 120 -16.40 -17.97 4.87
CA ALA A 120 -16.50 -16.86 5.80
C ALA A 120 -16.90 -17.35 7.22
N SER A 121 -16.03 -17.07 8.18
CA SER A 121 -16.25 -17.38 9.59
C SER A 121 -15.85 -16.19 10.45
N ASP A 122 -16.32 -16.13 11.69
CA ASP A 122 -15.94 -15.05 12.61
C ASP A 122 -14.45 -15.00 12.84
N ARG A 123 -13.82 -16.17 12.93
CA ARG A 123 -12.37 -16.27 13.04
C ARG A 123 -11.67 -15.68 11.80
N GLN A 124 -12.16 -15.98 10.59
CA GLN A 124 -11.57 -15.44 9.37
C GLN A 124 -11.77 -13.93 9.28
N ARG A 125 -12.93 -13.41 9.63
CA ARG A 125 -13.18 -11.96 9.71
C ARG A 125 -12.27 -11.26 10.72
N SER A 126 -12.04 -11.87 11.87
CA SER A 126 -11.11 -11.35 12.89
C SER A 126 -9.67 -11.28 12.36
N LEU A 127 -9.19 -12.34 11.68
CA LEU A 127 -7.86 -12.36 11.08
C LEU A 127 -7.70 -11.33 9.95
N GLN A 128 -8.72 -11.13 9.13
CA GLN A 128 -8.74 -10.09 8.10
C GLN A 128 -8.62 -8.69 8.70
N SER A 129 -9.39 -8.41 9.74
CA SER A 129 -9.35 -7.12 10.44
C SER A 129 -8.00 -6.90 11.12
N GLU A 130 -7.34 -7.95 11.59
CA GLU A 130 -6.00 -7.86 12.14
C GLU A 130 -4.98 -7.56 11.05
N ASP A 131 -5.03 -8.26 9.93
CA ASP A 131 -4.11 -8.03 8.81
C ASP A 131 -4.35 -6.64 8.18
N GLU A 132 -5.59 -6.17 8.06
CA GLU A 132 -5.90 -4.79 7.67
C GLU A 132 -5.20 -3.78 8.59
N ARG A 133 -5.33 -3.94 9.91
CA ARG A 133 -4.67 -3.05 10.89
C ARG A 133 -3.15 -3.05 10.73
N ARG A 134 -2.52 -4.21 10.49
CA ARG A 134 -1.08 -4.35 10.26
C ARG A 134 -0.64 -3.63 8.98
N ILE A 135 -1.40 -3.80 7.90
CA ILE A 135 -1.15 -3.13 6.63
C ILE A 135 -1.20 -1.60 6.82
N ILE A 136 -2.24 -1.10 7.47
CA ILE A 136 -2.41 0.34 7.72
C ILE A 136 -1.32 0.90 8.66
N ALA A 137 -0.97 0.17 9.73
CA ALA A 137 0.09 0.58 10.65
C ALA A 137 1.46 0.63 9.93
N THR A 138 1.74 -0.35 9.05
CA THR A 138 2.95 -0.34 8.21
C THR A 138 2.99 0.90 7.31
N VAL A 139 1.90 1.21 6.61
CA VAL A 139 1.83 2.41 5.76
C VAL A 139 2.12 3.68 6.55
N ARG A 140 1.47 3.84 7.71
CA ARG A 140 1.66 5.01 8.59
C ARG A 140 3.12 5.14 9.05
N HIS A 141 3.74 4.03 9.43
CA HIS A 141 5.14 4.05 9.89
C HIS A 141 6.10 4.41 8.76
N VAL A 142 5.89 3.88 7.55
CA VAL A 142 6.70 4.25 6.37
C VAL A 142 6.53 5.73 6.05
N GLN A 143 5.30 6.26 6.05
CA GLN A 143 5.02 7.69 5.84
C GLN A 143 5.66 8.59 6.91
N ALA A 144 5.73 8.15 8.16
CA ALA A 144 6.37 8.92 9.23
C ALA A 144 7.89 9.06 9.05
N GLY A 145 8.53 8.07 8.43
CA GLY A 145 9.99 8.02 8.22
C GLY A 145 10.46 8.46 6.83
N HIS A 146 9.55 8.53 5.85
CA HIS A 146 9.86 8.77 4.45
C HIS A 146 8.85 9.72 3.81
N ASN A 147 9.32 10.52 2.84
CA ASN A 147 8.43 11.38 2.06
C ASN A 147 7.67 10.55 1.02
N ILE A 148 6.51 10.01 1.41
CA ILE A 148 5.63 9.22 0.55
C ILE A 148 4.50 10.10 0.03
N SER A 149 4.32 10.15 -1.29
CA SER A 149 3.17 10.78 -1.92
C SER A 149 1.88 10.07 -1.48
N GLU A 150 0.98 10.78 -0.85
CA GLU A 150 -0.27 10.21 -0.34
C GLU A 150 -1.19 9.66 -1.44
N ASP A 151 -1.08 10.20 -2.65
CA ASP A 151 -1.81 9.78 -3.85
C ASP A 151 -1.13 8.64 -4.62
N ARG A 152 0.06 8.20 -4.18
CA ARG A 152 0.86 7.16 -4.84
C ARG A 152 1.16 5.98 -3.93
N ILE A 153 0.20 5.61 -3.08
CA ILE A 153 0.26 4.41 -2.25
C ILE A 153 -0.56 3.31 -2.92
N PHE A 154 0.09 2.22 -3.24
CA PHE A 154 -0.45 1.07 -3.93
C PHE A 154 -0.39 -0.16 -3.07
N ILE A 155 -1.27 -1.13 -3.33
CA ILE A 155 -1.25 -2.42 -2.65
C ILE A 155 -1.30 -3.56 -3.65
N HIS A 156 -0.50 -4.55 -3.40
CA HIS A 156 -0.37 -5.73 -4.23
C HIS A 156 -0.45 -6.99 -3.38
N GLY A 157 -1.10 -8.03 -3.88
CA GLY A 157 -1.21 -9.29 -3.15
C GLY A 157 -1.24 -10.52 -4.03
N TRP A 158 -0.66 -11.61 -3.51
CA TRP A 158 -0.64 -12.93 -4.12
C TRP A 158 -1.53 -13.91 -3.37
N SER A 159 -2.42 -14.63 -4.06
CA SER A 159 -3.26 -15.72 -3.51
C SER A 159 -4.00 -15.31 -2.22
N GLY A 160 -3.65 -15.86 -1.06
CA GLY A 160 -4.19 -15.44 0.24
C GLY A 160 -3.85 -13.99 0.60
N GLY A 161 -2.67 -13.52 0.21
CA GLY A 161 -2.28 -12.10 0.33
C GLY A 161 -3.10 -11.18 -0.56
N ALA A 162 -3.56 -11.65 -1.73
CA ALA A 162 -4.48 -10.89 -2.58
C ALA A 162 -5.82 -10.63 -1.90
N TYR A 163 -6.30 -11.58 -1.10
CA TYR A 163 -7.48 -11.41 -0.29
C TYR A 163 -7.31 -10.32 0.78
N ALA A 164 -6.19 -10.36 1.52
CA ALA A 164 -5.88 -9.34 2.52
C ALA A 164 -5.69 -7.95 1.89
N ALA A 165 -5.01 -7.89 0.73
CA ALA A 165 -4.80 -6.65 -0.02
C ALA A 165 -6.12 -6.04 -0.49
N LEU A 166 -7.01 -6.83 -1.08
CA LEU A 166 -8.32 -6.36 -1.53
C LEU A 166 -9.17 -5.86 -0.36
N TYR A 167 -9.24 -6.64 0.73
CA TYR A 167 -10.00 -6.27 1.91
C TYR A 167 -9.53 -4.95 2.50
N ALA A 168 -8.22 -4.80 2.72
CA ALA A 168 -7.65 -3.57 3.25
C ALA A 168 -7.86 -2.37 2.32
N ALA A 169 -7.69 -2.55 1.01
CA ALA A 169 -7.81 -1.46 0.05
C ALA A 169 -9.24 -0.95 -0.11
N LEU A 170 -10.22 -1.86 -0.22
CA LEU A 170 -11.62 -1.46 -0.40
C LEU A 170 -12.19 -0.77 0.84
N ARG A 171 -11.71 -1.11 2.04
CA ARG A 171 -12.10 -0.46 3.30
C ARG A 171 -11.36 0.86 3.54
N ASN A 172 -10.21 1.05 2.89
CA ASN A 172 -9.38 2.24 3.02
C ASN A 172 -9.07 2.86 1.64
N PRO A 173 -10.09 3.20 0.85
CA PRO A 173 -9.89 3.68 -0.52
C PRO A 173 -9.10 4.99 -0.57
N ASP A 174 -9.15 5.78 0.51
CA ASP A 174 -8.38 7.02 0.63
C ASP A 174 -6.88 6.82 0.77
N ARG A 175 -6.46 5.62 1.22
CA ARG A 175 -5.05 5.31 1.42
C ARG A 175 -4.43 4.65 0.20
N PHE A 176 -5.19 3.80 -0.48
CA PHE A 176 -4.67 3.03 -1.60
C PHE A 176 -5.22 3.56 -2.91
N ARG A 177 -4.33 4.09 -3.75
CA ARG A 177 -4.69 4.64 -5.05
C ARG A 177 -5.15 3.56 -6.03
N ALA A 178 -4.53 2.39 -5.98
CA ALA A 178 -4.91 1.24 -6.81
C ALA A 178 -4.48 -0.09 -6.16
N VAL A 179 -5.09 -1.17 -6.64
CA VAL A 179 -4.91 -2.55 -6.14
C VAL A 179 -4.50 -3.48 -7.27
N SER A 180 -3.48 -4.30 -7.04
CA SER A 180 -3.12 -5.38 -7.95
C SER A 180 -3.23 -6.73 -7.24
N LEU A 181 -3.99 -7.65 -7.80
CA LEU A 181 -4.27 -8.97 -7.24
C LEU A 181 -3.79 -10.05 -8.18
N ILE A 182 -3.11 -11.05 -7.64
CA ILE A 182 -2.65 -12.19 -8.42
C ILE A 182 -3.21 -13.48 -7.87
N GLN A 183 -3.85 -14.25 -8.73
CA GLN A 183 -4.49 -15.49 -8.37
C GLN A 183 -5.29 -15.36 -7.07
N PRO A 184 -6.18 -14.35 -6.95
CA PRO A 184 -6.84 -14.06 -5.69
C PRO A 184 -7.64 -15.26 -5.22
N ARG A 185 -7.54 -15.55 -3.92
CA ARG A 185 -8.55 -16.33 -3.22
C ARG A 185 -9.68 -15.37 -2.92
N PHE A 186 -10.90 -15.75 -3.26
CA PHE A 186 -12.04 -14.85 -3.10
C PHE A 186 -13.29 -15.60 -2.64
N ASP A 187 -13.95 -15.02 -1.65
CA ASP A 187 -15.23 -15.43 -1.13
C ASP A 187 -16.09 -14.19 -0.88
N PRO A 188 -17.20 -13.98 -1.64
CA PRO A 188 -18.04 -12.79 -1.55
C PRO A 188 -18.64 -12.58 -0.16
N ASP A 189 -18.95 -13.65 0.57
CA ASP A 189 -19.57 -13.57 1.89
C ASP A 189 -18.68 -12.88 2.94
N SER A 190 -17.39 -12.88 2.69
CA SER A 190 -16.41 -12.16 3.50
C SER A 190 -16.34 -10.65 3.19
N PHE A 191 -16.99 -10.19 2.13
CA PHE A 191 -16.96 -8.80 1.65
C PHE A 191 -18.33 -8.10 1.68
N VAL A 192 -19.33 -8.66 2.35
CA VAL A 192 -20.71 -8.12 2.38
C VAL A 192 -20.74 -6.67 2.88
N ASP A 193 -20.02 -6.37 3.95
CA ASP A 193 -19.97 -5.00 4.51
C ASP A 193 -19.11 -4.06 3.64
N VAL A 194 -18.13 -4.61 2.94
CA VAL A 194 -17.22 -3.84 2.09
C VAL A 194 -17.92 -3.38 0.81
N GLY A 195 -18.83 -4.18 0.26
CA GLY A 195 -19.57 -3.83 -0.96
C GLY A 195 -20.33 -2.51 -0.88
N LYS A 196 -20.70 -2.08 0.33
CA LYS A 196 -21.43 -0.82 0.56
C LYS A 196 -20.57 0.43 0.49
N ILE A 197 -19.24 0.28 0.63
CA ILE A 197 -18.28 1.39 0.77
C ILE A 197 -17.24 1.44 -0.35
N ILE A 198 -17.39 0.62 -1.39
CA ILE A 198 -16.45 0.56 -2.51
C ILE A 198 -16.36 1.93 -3.22
N ASP A 199 -15.13 2.43 -3.35
CA ASP A 199 -14.85 3.52 -4.26
C ASP A 199 -14.80 3.00 -5.70
N ARG A 200 -15.80 3.34 -6.49
CA ARG A 200 -15.93 2.94 -7.91
C ARG A 200 -14.80 3.41 -8.82
N HIS A 201 -13.94 4.29 -8.33
CA HIS A 201 -12.82 4.88 -9.08
C HIS A 201 -11.46 4.44 -8.57
N GLN A 202 -11.42 3.50 -7.60
CA GLN A 202 -10.19 2.84 -7.22
C GLN A 202 -9.89 1.72 -8.21
N PRO A 203 -8.84 1.86 -9.07
CA PRO A 203 -8.53 0.85 -10.06
C PRO A 203 -8.09 -0.46 -9.41
N VAL A 204 -8.63 -1.57 -9.85
CA VAL A 204 -8.29 -2.93 -9.41
C VAL A 204 -7.83 -3.74 -10.62
N LEU A 205 -6.62 -4.29 -10.56
CA LEU A 205 -6.12 -5.24 -11.54
C LEU A 205 -6.22 -6.65 -10.98
N VAL A 206 -6.82 -7.57 -11.71
CA VAL A 206 -6.91 -8.99 -11.33
C VAL A 206 -6.20 -9.83 -12.38
N HIS A 207 -5.05 -10.38 -12.00
CA HIS A 207 -4.30 -11.34 -12.83
C HIS A 207 -4.54 -12.77 -12.38
N TYR A 208 -4.67 -13.69 -13.30
CA TYR A 208 -4.78 -15.10 -12.97
C TYR A 208 -4.45 -16.02 -14.14
N ASN A 209 -4.03 -17.22 -13.82
CA ASN A 209 -3.87 -18.29 -14.80
C ASN A 209 -5.24 -18.89 -15.11
N SER A 210 -5.75 -18.64 -16.31
CA SER A 210 -7.03 -19.17 -16.77
C SER A 210 -7.03 -20.69 -16.97
N GLY A 211 -5.85 -21.31 -17.12
CA GLY A 211 -5.69 -22.76 -17.20
C GLY A 211 -5.71 -23.48 -15.84
N ASP A 212 -5.57 -22.75 -14.73
CA ASP A 212 -5.73 -23.29 -13.38
C ASP A 212 -7.20 -23.19 -12.95
N ALA A 213 -7.90 -24.31 -12.97
CA ALA A 213 -9.34 -24.37 -12.70
C ALA A 213 -9.72 -23.77 -11.32
N LEU A 214 -8.88 -23.92 -10.29
CA LEU A 214 -9.18 -23.40 -8.95
C LEU A 214 -8.92 -21.89 -8.88
N SER A 215 -7.75 -21.44 -9.31
CA SER A 215 -7.40 -20.03 -9.30
C SER A 215 -8.26 -19.21 -10.25
N GLY A 216 -8.53 -19.76 -11.44
CA GLY A 216 -9.44 -19.16 -12.41
C GLY A 216 -10.85 -18.96 -11.87
N LYS A 217 -11.41 -19.96 -11.17
CA LYS A 217 -12.73 -19.87 -10.55
C LYS A 217 -12.83 -18.75 -9.50
N HIS A 218 -11.83 -18.65 -8.62
CA HIS A 218 -11.80 -17.60 -7.60
C HIS A 218 -11.59 -16.21 -8.22
N ALA A 219 -10.69 -16.08 -9.20
CA ALA A 219 -10.43 -14.82 -9.89
C ALA A 219 -11.65 -14.33 -10.66
N THR A 220 -12.31 -15.20 -11.43
CA THR A 220 -13.54 -14.88 -12.14
C THR A 220 -14.64 -14.41 -11.19
N ARG A 221 -14.82 -15.11 -10.05
CA ARG A 221 -15.79 -14.71 -9.02
C ARG A 221 -15.45 -13.34 -8.42
N CYS A 222 -14.17 -13.07 -8.18
CA CYS A 222 -13.68 -11.76 -7.71
C CYS A 222 -14.01 -10.66 -8.71
N VAL A 223 -13.68 -10.86 -9.99
CA VAL A 223 -13.97 -9.90 -11.07
C VAL A 223 -15.48 -9.65 -11.21
N GLN A 224 -16.29 -10.70 -11.20
CA GLN A 224 -17.76 -10.58 -11.29
C GLN A 224 -18.33 -9.80 -10.11
N TRP A 225 -17.86 -10.08 -8.89
CA TRP A 225 -18.28 -9.37 -7.70
C TRP A 225 -17.88 -7.89 -7.75
N LEU A 226 -16.64 -7.58 -8.14
CA LEU A 226 -16.19 -6.20 -8.30
C LEU A 226 -17.02 -5.45 -9.35
N ARG A 227 -17.32 -6.07 -10.48
CA ARG A 227 -18.17 -5.49 -11.54
C ARG A 227 -19.60 -5.25 -11.06
N SER A 228 -20.19 -6.18 -10.29
CA SER A 228 -21.54 -6.03 -9.75
C SER A 228 -21.65 -4.88 -8.75
N HIS A 229 -20.53 -4.46 -8.14
CA HIS A 229 -20.43 -3.28 -7.28
C HIS A 229 -19.89 -2.05 -8.00
N HIS A 230 -19.83 -2.09 -9.34
CA HIS A 230 -19.38 -0.99 -10.21
C HIS A 230 -17.93 -0.52 -9.93
N ALA A 231 -17.06 -1.39 -9.44
CA ALA A 231 -15.64 -1.08 -9.27
C ALA A 231 -14.93 -0.96 -10.63
N ASP A 232 -13.89 -0.12 -10.70
CA ASP A 232 -12.99 -0.02 -11.86
C ASP A 232 -12.05 -1.23 -11.89
N VAL A 233 -12.51 -2.35 -12.47
CA VAL A 233 -11.75 -3.61 -12.49
C VAL A 233 -11.24 -3.92 -13.88
N ARG A 234 -9.92 -4.14 -13.96
CA ARG A 234 -9.24 -4.70 -15.11
C ARG A 234 -9.03 -6.20 -14.91
N ASP A 235 -9.65 -6.97 -15.77
CA ASP A 235 -9.54 -8.42 -15.83
C ASP A 235 -8.40 -8.80 -16.79
N ASP A 236 -7.42 -9.55 -16.31
CA ASP A 236 -6.24 -9.91 -17.09
C ASP A 236 -5.93 -11.41 -16.94
N PRO A 237 -6.71 -12.27 -17.65
CA PRO A 237 -6.43 -13.70 -17.70
C PRO A 237 -5.13 -13.95 -18.46
N LEU A 238 -4.25 -14.75 -17.89
CA LEU A 238 -2.94 -15.09 -18.44
C LEU A 238 -2.87 -16.56 -18.81
N GLY A 239 -2.00 -16.87 -19.76
CA GLY A 239 -1.67 -18.26 -20.09
C GLY A 239 -0.84 -18.94 -18.97
N PRO A 240 -0.56 -20.24 -19.09
CA PRO A 240 0.04 -21.07 -18.03
C PRO A 240 1.49 -20.70 -17.65
N ALA A 241 2.13 -19.77 -18.34
CA ALA A 241 3.55 -19.45 -18.19
C ALA A 241 3.84 -18.33 -17.17
N LEU A 242 2.98 -18.10 -16.19
CA LEU A 242 3.17 -17.04 -15.20
C LEU A 242 4.29 -17.38 -14.21
N ARG A 243 5.50 -16.94 -14.50
CA ARG A 243 6.66 -17.11 -13.60
C ARG A 243 6.87 -15.96 -12.64
N SER A 244 6.49 -14.73 -13.03
CA SER A 244 6.54 -13.53 -12.17
C SER A 244 5.50 -12.52 -12.64
N ASP A 245 4.84 -11.93 -11.69
CA ASP A 245 3.76 -10.95 -11.83
C ASP A 245 4.18 -9.55 -11.44
N ALA A 246 5.35 -9.44 -10.82
CA ALA A 246 5.86 -8.18 -10.32
C ALA A 246 5.95 -7.11 -11.41
N PRO A 247 6.44 -7.37 -12.65
CA PRO A 247 6.46 -6.37 -13.70
C PRO A 247 5.08 -5.83 -14.06
N ARG A 248 4.08 -6.70 -14.16
CA ARG A 248 2.72 -6.29 -14.53
C ARG A 248 2.04 -5.43 -13.46
N ALA A 249 2.30 -5.72 -12.19
CA ALA A 249 1.81 -4.89 -11.09
C ALA A 249 2.45 -3.50 -11.13
N VAL A 250 3.75 -3.42 -11.34
CA VAL A 250 4.48 -2.13 -11.45
C VAL A 250 4.01 -1.35 -12.68
N GLU A 251 3.94 -1.97 -13.86
CA GLU A 251 3.41 -1.34 -15.08
C GLU A 251 1.98 -0.81 -14.89
N PHE A 252 1.14 -1.57 -14.16
CA PHE A 252 -0.21 -1.12 -13.85
C PHE A 252 -0.19 0.11 -12.95
N PHE A 253 0.61 0.13 -11.90
CA PHE A 253 0.72 1.27 -10.99
C PHE A 253 1.30 2.50 -11.68
N GLU A 254 2.32 2.35 -12.51
CA GLU A 254 2.84 3.43 -13.33
C GLU A 254 1.80 3.99 -14.31
N ARG A 255 1.00 3.12 -14.90
CA ARG A 255 -0.11 3.55 -15.76
C ARG A 255 -1.14 4.34 -14.98
N VAL A 256 -1.44 3.94 -13.73
CA VAL A 256 -2.33 4.69 -12.85
C VAL A 256 -1.73 6.05 -12.46
N ILE A 257 -0.40 6.12 -12.25
CA ILE A 257 0.30 7.40 -12.01
C ILE A 257 0.21 8.31 -13.25
N ARG A 258 0.41 7.75 -14.45
CA ARG A 258 0.40 8.49 -15.73
C ARG A 258 -1.00 8.77 -16.28
N LYS A 259 -2.02 8.05 -15.77
CA LYS A 259 -3.39 8.27 -16.22
C LYS A 259 -3.87 9.64 -15.79
N ASP A 260 -4.71 10.20 -16.65
CA ASP A 260 -5.35 11.51 -16.53
C ASP A 260 -5.82 11.87 -15.13
N PRO A 261 -5.86 13.16 -14.87
CA PRO A 261 -6.16 13.70 -13.57
C PRO A 261 -7.43 13.07 -12.98
N TRP A 262 -7.32 12.62 -11.74
CA TRP A 262 -8.43 12.06 -10.98
C TRP A 262 -8.74 12.94 -9.78
N ILE A 263 -10.01 12.95 -9.39
CA ILE A 263 -10.51 13.69 -8.24
C ILE A 263 -11.19 12.71 -7.29
N ARG A 264 -10.93 12.85 -5.99
CA ARG A 264 -11.62 12.14 -4.91
C ARG A 264 -12.12 13.13 -3.88
N ILE A 265 -13.41 13.11 -3.62
CA ILE A 265 -14.06 13.91 -2.58
C ILE A 265 -14.12 13.07 -1.29
N ARG A 266 -13.78 13.68 -0.17
CA ARG A 266 -14.05 13.17 1.18
C ARG A 266 -14.98 14.14 1.88
N ALA A 267 -16.00 13.59 2.54
CA ALA A 267 -16.89 14.33 3.40
C ALA A 267 -17.00 13.60 4.74
N PHE A 268 -16.86 14.32 5.84
CA PHE A 268 -16.97 13.76 7.18
C PHE A 268 -17.54 14.79 8.15
N PRO A 269 -18.32 14.36 9.15
CA PRO A 269 -18.79 15.26 10.19
C PRO A 269 -17.60 15.92 10.92
N ARG A 270 -17.68 17.19 11.16
CA ARG A 270 -16.64 17.94 11.89
C ARG A 270 -16.69 17.67 13.40
N SER A 271 -17.90 17.44 13.91
CA SER A 271 -18.16 17.14 15.32
C SER A 271 -19.15 16.00 15.44
N THR A 272 -19.09 15.25 16.54
CA THR A 272 -20.13 14.28 16.92
C THR A 272 -21.42 14.96 17.38
N ASP A 273 -21.32 16.19 17.86
CA ASP A 273 -22.45 16.94 18.44
C ASP A 273 -23.31 17.63 17.36
N ASN A 274 -22.70 17.88 16.21
CA ASN A 274 -23.39 18.46 15.06
C ASN A 274 -23.16 17.66 13.78
N PRO A 275 -23.96 16.62 13.51
CA PRO A 275 -23.80 15.79 12.32
C PRO A 275 -24.15 16.50 11.01
N PHE A 276 -24.69 17.70 11.06
CA PHE A 276 -25.00 18.52 9.89
C PHE A 276 -23.81 19.37 9.42
N GLU A 277 -22.81 19.59 10.27
CA GLU A 277 -21.58 20.31 9.94
C GLU A 277 -20.57 19.37 9.31
N MET A 278 -20.42 19.47 7.99
CA MET A 278 -19.57 18.62 7.19
C MET A 278 -18.31 19.34 6.74
N GLN A 279 -17.16 18.73 6.98
CA GLN A 279 -15.89 19.13 6.38
C GLN A 279 -15.69 18.38 5.07
N PHE A 280 -15.35 19.10 4.03
CA PHE A 280 -14.99 18.54 2.72
C PHE A 280 -13.50 18.65 2.48
N LYS A 281 -12.92 17.59 1.95
CA LYS A 281 -11.53 17.54 1.50
C LYS A 281 -11.46 16.95 0.11
N LEU A 282 -10.52 17.47 -0.66
CA LEU A 282 -10.24 17.00 -2.00
C LEU A 282 -8.87 16.34 -2.04
N LYS A 283 -8.78 15.18 -2.69
CA LYS A 283 -7.52 14.65 -3.22
C LYS A 283 -7.62 14.56 -4.74
N CYS A 284 -6.58 14.98 -5.42
CA CYS A 284 -6.50 14.89 -6.88
C CYS A 284 -5.06 14.66 -7.33
N SER A 285 -4.90 14.23 -8.58
CA SER A 285 -3.60 13.87 -9.18
C SER A 285 -2.77 15.07 -9.60
N HIS A 286 -3.32 16.27 -9.56
CA HIS A 286 -2.66 17.52 -9.93
C HIS A 286 -2.87 18.58 -8.85
N VAL A 287 -2.12 19.66 -8.90
CA VAL A 287 -2.31 20.79 -7.99
C VAL A 287 -3.42 21.68 -8.56
N PRO A 288 -4.59 21.80 -7.88
CA PRO A 288 -5.65 22.66 -8.34
C PRO A 288 -5.26 24.13 -8.24
N THR A 289 -5.64 24.90 -9.22
CA THR A 289 -5.52 26.38 -9.22
C THR A 289 -6.83 27.08 -8.86
N GLY A 290 -7.96 26.33 -8.93
CA GLY A 290 -9.28 26.84 -8.58
C GLY A 290 -10.20 25.71 -8.12
N TYR A 291 -11.19 26.04 -7.30
CA TYR A 291 -12.20 25.14 -6.77
C TYR A 291 -13.59 25.74 -6.95
N SER A 292 -14.58 24.92 -7.28
CA SER A 292 -15.99 25.27 -7.24
C SER A 292 -16.77 24.09 -6.67
N TRP A 293 -17.33 24.27 -5.49
CA TRP A 293 -18.14 23.26 -4.79
C TRP A 293 -19.62 23.62 -4.91
N GLU A 294 -20.44 22.62 -5.18
CA GLU A 294 -21.89 22.64 -5.10
C GLU A 294 -22.33 21.57 -4.11
N PHE A 295 -23.02 21.93 -3.03
CA PHE A 295 -23.34 20.99 -1.95
C PHE A 295 -24.65 20.23 -2.15
N GLY A 296 -25.43 20.59 -3.18
CA GLY A 296 -26.67 19.90 -3.56
C GLY A 296 -27.92 20.41 -2.82
N ASP A 297 -27.80 21.44 -2.00
CA ASP A 297 -28.88 22.18 -1.35
C ASP A 297 -29.02 23.62 -1.86
N GLY A 298 -28.20 24.00 -2.85
CA GLY A 298 -28.15 25.32 -3.48
C GLY A 298 -26.95 26.16 -3.06
N ASP A 299 -26.26 25.77 -1.99
CA ASP A 299 -25.07 26.48 -1.55
C ASP A 299 -23.83 26.08 -2.33
N VAL A 300 -22.87 27.00 -2.42
CA VAL A 300 -21.62 26.85 -3.17
C VAL A 300 -20.42 27.34 -2.37
N SER A 301 -19.21 26.90 -2.71
CA SER A 301 -17.97 27.38 -2.12
C SER A 301 -16.82 27.30 -3.12
N SER A 302 -15.86 28.25 -3.02
CA SER A 302 -14.59 28.24 -3.75
C SER A 302 -13.39 27.88 -2.86
N ALA A 303 -13.61 27.50 -1.61
CA ALA A 303 -12.54 27.14 -0.70
C ALA A 303 -11.93 25.77 -1.09
N ALA A 304 -10.63 25.59 -0.81
CA ALA A 304 -9.95 24.32 -1.05
C ALA A 304 -10.49 23.17 -0.17
N GLU A 305 -10.80 23.49 1.09
CA GLU A 305 -11.35 22.56 2.08
C GLU A 305 -12.57 23.21 2.77
N PRO A 306 -13.73 23.29 2.11
CA PRO A 306 -14.87 23.97 2.69
C PRO A 306 -15.49 23.22 3.86
N ILE A 307 -16.11 23.99 4.75
CA ILE A 307 -17.06 23.51 5.76
C ILE A 307 -18.44 23.93 5.29
N HIS A 308 -19.40 23.02 5.33
CA HIS A 308 -20.78 23.30 4.97
C HIS A 308 -21.74 22.72 6.01
N ILE A 309 -22.78 23.48 6.35
CA ILE A 309 -23.79 23.07 7.33
C ILE A 309 -25.11 22.84 6.60
N TYR A 310 -25.55 21.60 6.54
CA TYR A 310 -26.85 21.24 5.97
C TYR A 310 -27.99 21.63 6.92
N ALA A 311 -29.02 22.26 6.37
CA ALA A 311 -30.16 22.68 7.18
C ALA A 311 -31.08 21.51 7.57
N ARG A 312 -31.02 20.38 6.88
CA ARG A 312 -31.91 19.23 7.08
C ARG A 312 -31.17 17.91 6.84
N PRO A 313 -31.62 16.79 7.46
CA PRO A 313 -31.15 15.47 7.06
C PRO A 313 -31.61 15.15 5.64
N GLY A 314 -30.81 14.38 4.91
CA GLY A 314 -31.15 14.05 3.53
C GLY A 314 -29.98 13.45 2.77
N THR A 315 -30.19 13.14 1.50
CA THR A 315 -29.14 12.71 0.58
C THR A 315 -28.90 13.82 -0.42
N TYR A 316 -27.69 14.35 -0.42
CA TYR A 316 -27.26 15.47 -1.23
C TYR A 316 -26.29 15.03 -2.30
N ARG A 317 -26.37 15.61 -3.48
CA ARG A 317 -25.38 15.43 -4.53
C ARG A 317 -24.35 16.53 -4.43
N VAL A 318 -23.20 16.20 -3.84
CA VAL A 318 -22.08 17.14 -3.73
C VAL A 318 -21.22 17.03 -4.97
N THR A 319 -20.96 18.14 -5.63
CA THR A 319 -20.09 18.22 -6.81
C THR A 319 -18.95 19.17 -6.53
N VAL A 320 -17.73 18.79 -6.91
CA VAL A 320 -16.59 19.70 -6.99
C VAL A 320 -16.08 19.76 -8.41
N THR A 321 -15.81 20.96 -8.85
CA THR A 321 -15.10 21.26 -10.10
C THR A 321 -13.78 21.91 -9.74
N VAL A 322 -12.69 21.44 -10.35
CA VAL A 322 -11.33 21.95 -10.13
C VAL A 322 -10.71 22.34 -11.47
N ASP A 323 -9.94 23.39 -11.45
CA ASP A 323 -9.10 23.81 -12.56
C ASP A 323 -7.64 23.46 -12.28
N ASP A 324 -6.89 23.07 -13.29
CA ASP A 324 -5.45 22.88 -13.23
C ASP A 324 -4.67 24.06 -13.82
N ALA A 325 -3.34 24.01 -13.73
CA ALA A 325 -2.47 25.06 -14.29
C ALA A 325 -2.59 25.20 -15.82
N ASP A 326 -3.00 24.12 -16.51
CA ASP A 326 -3.23 24.11 -17.96
C ASP A 326 -4.64 24.55 -18.36
N ARG A 327 -5.43 25.07 -17.40
CA ARG A 327 -6.83 25.48 -17.56
C ARG A 327 -7.76 24.33 -17.97
N ARG A 328 -7.42 23.10 -17.64
CA ARG A 328 -8.32 21.98 -17.81
C ARG A 328 -9.22 21.90 -16.59
N THR A 329 -10.50 21.79 -16.85
CA THR A 329 -11.53 21.71 -15.82
C THR A 329 -11.96 20.26 -15.63
N GLN A 330 -12.01 19.81 -14.38
CA GLN A 330 -12.48 18.48 -14.03
C GLN A 330 -13.54 18.55 -12.96
N SER A 331 -14.54 17.70 -13.07
CA SER A 331 -15.66 17.68 -12.16
C SER A 331 -15.89 16.29 -11.58
N ARG A 332 -16.27 16.23 -10.32
CA ARG A 332 -16.59 15.01 -9.58
C ARG A 332 -17.79 15.22 -8.69
N SER A 333 -18.68 14.22 -8.66
CA SER A 333 -19.83 14.20 -7.74
C SER A 333 -19.82 12.97 -6.86
N ILE A 334 -20.30 13.13 -5.62
CA ILE A 334 -20.63 12.05 -4.68
C ILE A 334 -22.08 12.22 -4.19
N GLN A 335 -22.67 11.13 -3.73
CA GLN A 335 -23.89 11.20 -2.92
C GLN A 335 -23.50 11.16 -1.44
N LEU A 336 -23.89 12.18 -0.70
CA LEU A 336 -23.65 12.32 0.72
C LEU A 336 -24.97 12.16 1.47
N THR A 337 -25.05 11.22 2.40
CA THR A 337 -26.19 11.10 3.30
C THR A 337 -25.85 11.80 4.62
N VAL A 338 -26.58 12.86 4.90
CA VAL A 338 -26.55 13.58 6.20
C VAL A 338 -27.57 12.92 7.10
N PRO A 339 -27.17 12.29 8.21
CA PRO A 339 -28.07 11.53 9.08
C PRO A 339 -29.03 12.45 9.82
N GLN A 340 -30.16 11.90 10.22
CA GLN A 340 -31.06 12.56 11.17
C GLN A 340 -30.34 12.66 12.52
N ALA A 341 -30.31 13.86 13.12
CA ALA A 341 -29.76 14.02 14.44
C ALA A 341 -30.57 13.14 15.41
N PHE A 342 -29.93 12.20 16.06
CA PHE A 342 -30.55 11.52 17.20
C PHE A 342 -30.53 12.52 18.36
N LEU A 343 -31.64 13.22 18.56
CA LEU A 343 -31.94 13.83 19.84
C LEU A 343 -32.06 12.69 20.83
N GLN A 344 -31.01 12.40 21.59
CA GLN A 344 -31.19 11.59 22.79
C GLN A 344 -32.23 12.31 23.64
N PRO A 345 -33.34 11.66 24.01
CA PRO A 345 -34.24 12.28 24.95
C PRO A 345 -33.43 12.53 26.24
N VAL A 346 -33.31 13.79 26.61
CA VAL A 346 -32.79 14.16 27.94
C VAL A 346 -33.61 13.37 28.92
N PRO A 347 -33.06 12.49 29.76
CA PRO A 347 -33.82 11.79 30.76
C PRO A 347 -34.52 12.85 31.62
N ALA A 348 -35.84 12.82 31.67
CA ALA A 348 -36.61 13.72 32.49
C ALA A 348 -36.06 13.56 33.90
N MET A 349 -35.44 14.62 34.44
CA MET A 349 -35.09 14.67 35.86
C MET A 349 -36.38 14.48 36.64
N SER A 350 -36.47 13.37 37.37
CA SER A 350 -37.55 13.09 38.31
C SER A 350 -37.57 14.23 39.34
N PRO A 351 -38.71 14.85 39.65
CA PRO A 351 -38.76 15.96 40.60
C PRO A 351 -38.73 15.51 42.05
N ASN A 352 -38.11 14.40 42.37
CA ASN A 352 -37.91 13.91 43.73
C ASN A 352 -36.59 13.16 43.85
N ASP A 353 -35.52 13.89 44.19
CA ASP A 353 -34.46 13.44 45.10
C ASP A 353 -33.77 14.71 45.73
#